data_a3be13a2de81477c7bf92f46b3874560
#
_entry.id   a3be13a2de81477c7bf92f46b3874560
#
_cell.length_a   1.000
_cell.length_b   1.000
_cell.length_c   1.000
_cell.angle_alpha   90.00
_cell.angle_beta   90.00
_cell.angle_gamma   90.00
#
_symmetry.space_group_name_H-M   'P 1'
#
loop_
_entity.id
_entity.type
_entity.pdbx_description
1 polymer ?
#
loop_
_entity_poly.entity_id
_entity_poly.type
_entity_poly.pdbx_seq_one_letter_code
_entity_poly.pdbx_strand_id
1 'polypeptide(L)'
;ENAGANVFTPRERDTQKQEVIVDNDGSLNGYGGQGSLYLEVKSRKARWQQTSQPGFAQQKRVYQDNENPFITGTARYAQTEKKKDKAFAEWIPDIPETGDYAVYVSYQTLPNSVSDAKYIVFHNGGTTEFKVNQQIGGGTWVYLGTFSFDKGKNDYGMVVLSNESKQKGVVCADAVRFGGGMGNIERGGETSGMPRYLEGARYSAQWAGMPYPVYGGREGKDDMSDDINVRSRMINYLSGGSIFNPEEQGLGVPFEMVMALHSDAGTSKEDKIIGTLGIYTTNFNKGLLAGGTNRYASRDLSDIILTQLQRDIRSNYAIDWTRRSLWDRNYSETRLPAVPSTIIELLSHQNFADMRLGHDPNFKFTVGRSIYKAILQYLCNQHGKDYVVQPLPVSNFSIRFGDKKNTLELSWKGEEDQLEPTAKPREYIVYTRIGRGGFDNGVRVSSLSYTAKIEPGIVYSFKVTAANRGGESFP
;
A
#
# COMPACT_ATOMS: atom_id res chain seq x y z
N GLU A 1 7.43 -0.80 -0.98
CA GLU A 1 6.83 -0.32 -2.25
C GLU A 1 7.91 0.29 -3.15
N ASN A 2 8.73 1.20 -2.67
CA ASN A 2 9.80 1.83 -3.47
C ASN A 2 10.83 0.85 -4.08
N ALA A 3 10.90 -0.37 -3.56
CA ALA A 3 11.70 -1.47 -4.10
C ALA A 3 10.90 -2.40 -5.03
N GLY A 4 9.68 -2.04 -5.41
CA GLY A 4 8.82 -2.79 -6.32
C GLY A 4 7.97 -3.89 -5.66
N ALA A 5 7.92 -3.96 -4.32
CA ALA A 5 7.04 -4.89 -3.62
C ALA A 5 5.58 -4.38 -3.60
N ASN A 6 4.63 -5.27 -3.80
CA ASN A 6 3.23 -5.00 -3.52
C ASN A 6 2.97 -5.21 -2.02
N VAL A 7 2.59 -4.15 -1.33
CA VAL A 7 2.34 -4.18 0.12
C VAL A 7 0.86 -3.97 0.38
N PHE A 8 0.28 -4.84 1.18
CA PHE A 8 -1.10 -4.77 1.63
C PHE A 8 -1.15 -4.61 3.15
N THR A 9 -2.08 -3.80 3.64
CA THR A 9 -2.36 -3.65 5.07
C THR A 9 -3.85 -3.92 5.32
N PRO A 10 -4.22 -4.66 6.38
CA PRO A 10 -5.62 -4.93 6.72
C PRO A 10 -6.30 -3.74 7.41
N ARG A 11 -5.77 -2.54 7.27
CA ARG A 11 -6.32 -1.28 7.78
C ARG A 11 -6.25 -0.20 6.71
N GLU A 12 -7.09 0.82 6.84
CA GLU A 12 -7.02 2.00 5.99
C GLU A 12 -5.67 2.70 6.15
N ARG A 13 -5.03 3.01 5.05
CA ARG A 13 -3.71 3.66 5.00
C ARG A 13 -3.78 5.14 4.68
N ASP A 14 -4.90 5.62 4.11
CA ASP A 14 -5.08 7.04 3.83
C ASP A 14 -5.58 7.78 5.08
N THR A 15 -4.88 8.84 5.43
CA THR A 15 -5.24 9.71 6.57
C THR A 15 -6.19 10.85 6.16
N GLN A 16 -6.58 10.97 4.89
CA GLN A 16 -7.53 11.94 4.41
C GLN A 16 -8.94 11.65 4.97
N LYS A 17 -9.53 12.63 5.64
CA LYS A 17 -10.88 12.53 6.22
C LYS A 17 -11.98 12.63 5.18
N GLN A 18 -11.70 13.28 4.06
CA GLN A 18 -12.63 13.35 2.93
C GLN A 18 -12.53 12.07 2.11
N GLU A 19 -13.65 11.70 1.50
CA GLU A 19 -13.73 10.58 0.58
C GLU A 19 -14.66 10.95 -0.57
N VAL A 20 -14.24 10.60 -1.78
CA VAL A 20 -15.08 10.67 -2.98
C VAL A 20 -15.04 9.33 -3.67
N ILE A 21 -16.21 8.74 -3.92
CA ILE A 21 -16.34 7.52 -4.71
C ILE A 21 -17.06 7.86 -6.01
N VAL A 22 -16.44 7.52 -7.12
CA VAL A 22 -17.03 7.61 -8.45
C VAL A 22 -17.29 6.21 -8.97
N ASP A 23 -18.53 5.92 -9.31
CA ASP A 23 -19.01 4.58 -9.60
C ASP A 23 -19.78 4.55 -10.93
N ASN A 24 -19.71 3.42 -11.65
CA ASN A 24 -20.45 3.23 -12.89
C ASN A 24 -21.98 3.16 -12.69
N ASP A 25 -22.47 2.82 -11.50
CA ASP A 25 -23.87 2.84 -11.12
C ASP A 25 -24.35 4.23 -10.64
N GLY A 26 -23.44 5.20 -10.64
CA GLY A 26 -23.69 6.56 -10.20
C GLY A 26 -23.53 6.73 -8.68
N SER A 27 -23.44 7.99 -8.24
CA SER A 27 -23.37 8.30 -6.82
C SER A 27 -24.77 8.29 -6.20
N LEU A 28 -24.87 7.70 -5.03
CA LEU A 28 -26.12 7.74 -4.26
C LEU A 28 -26.43 9.17 -3.83
N ASN A 29 -27.64 9.62 -4.15
CA ASN A 29 -28.34 10.83 -3.67
C ASN A 29 -27.61 11.65 -2.59
N GLY A 30 -26.57 12.40 -2.97
CA GLY A 30 -25.90 13.36 -2.11
C GLY A 30 -24.76 12.80 -1.24
N TYR A 31 -24.26 11.62 -1.51
CA TYR A 31 -23.14 10.99 -0.80
C TYR A 31 -21.93 10.75 -1.70
N GLY A 32 -20.75 11.03 -1.14
CA GLY A 32 -19.45 10.53 -1.56
C GLY A 32 -19.04 10.76 -3.03
N GLY A 33 -19.76 11.59 -3.76
CA GLY A 33 -19.52 11.74 -5.18
C GLY A 33 -20.57 12.59 -5.88
N GLN A 34 -21.42 13.31 -5.14
CA GLN A 34 -22.37 14.24 -5.74
C GLN A 34 -21.61 15.26 -6.59
N GLY A 35 -21.97 15.36 -7.87
CA GLY A 35 -21.24 16.18 -8.85
C GLY A 35 -20.15 15.41 -9.61
N SER A 36 -19.67 14.27 -9.10
CA SER A 36 -18.73 13.40 -9.80
C SER A 36 -19.37 12.75 -11.04
N LEU A 37 -18.53 12.36 -12.01
CA LEU A 37 -19.00 11.78 -13.27
C LEU A 37 -18.24 10.49 -13.59
N TYR A 38 -18.99 9.46 -13.96
CA TYR A 38 -18.47 8.29 -14.67
C TYR A 38 -18.85 8.37 -16.15
N LEU A 39 -17.88 8.20 -17.03
CA LEU A 39 -18.08 8.28 -18.49
C LEU A 39 -17.47 7.07 -19.18
N GLU A 40 -18.16 6.61 -20.24
CA GLU A 40 -17.66 5.57 -21.13
C GLU A 40 -17.43 6.11 -22.53
N VAL A 41 -16.16 6.11 -22.95
CA VAL A 41 -15.77 6.44 -24.32
C VAL A 41 -15.59 5.14 -25.08
N LYS A 42 -16.47 4.91 -26.05
CA LYS A 42 -16.40 3.74 -26.95
C LYS A 42 -15.43 3.97 -28.09
N SER A 43 -14.83 2.92 -28.59
CA SER A 43 -14.12 2.91 -29.88
C SER A 43 -15.01 2.36 -31.00
N ARG A 44 -14.49 2.30 -32.23
CA ARG A 44 -15.21 1.65 -33.33
C ARG A 44 -15.36 0.14 -33.10
N LYS A 45 -14.40 -0.48 -32.38
CA LYS A 45 -14.29 -1.92 -32.22
C LYS A 45 -14.68 -2.41 -30.84
N ALA A 46 -14.47 -1.59 -29.79
CA ALA A 46 -14.74 -1.94 -28.42
C ALA A 46 -15.83 -1.06 -27.81
N ARG A 47 -16.74 -1.69 -27.09
CA ARG A 47 -17.80 -1.06 -26.32
C ARG A 47 -17.78 -1.61 -24.92
N TRP A 48 -18.11 -0.78 -23.97
CA TRP A 48 -18.33 -1.20 -22.59
C TRP A 48 -19.64 -1.98 -22.48
N GLN A 49 -19.60 -3.06 -21.72
CA GLN A 49 -20.72 -3.96 -21.48
C GLN A 49 -20.79 -4.27 -19.99
N GLN A 50 -21.99 -4.53 -19.49
CA GLN A 50 -22.18 -4.96 -18.11
C GLN A 50 -21.69 -6.40 -17.93
N THR A 51 -21.02 -6.70 -16.80
CA THR A 51 -20.65 -8.06 -16.41
C THR A 51 -21.86 -8.83 -15.89
N SER A 52 -21.74 -10.15 -15.83
CA SER A 52 -22.72 -11.01 -15.13
C SER A 52 -22.45 -11.08 -13.62
N GLN A 53 -21.30 -10.62 -13.17
CA GLN A 53 -20.93 -10.55 -11.75
C GLN A 53 -21.38 -9.22 -11.17
N PRO A 54 -21.77 -9.19 -9.88
CA PRO A 54 -22.06 -7.92 -9.20
C PRO A 54 -20.79 -7.06 -9.10
N GLY A 55 -20.97 -5.76 -8.89
CA GLY A 55 -19.93 -4.79 -8.66
C GLY A 55 -20.14 -4.01 -7.37
N PHE A 56 -19.32 -3.01 -7.16
CA PHE A 56 -19.48 -2.04 -6.08
C PHE A 56 -20.66 -1.12 -6.38
N ALA A 57 -21.41 -0.76 -5.35
CA ALA A 57 -22.25 0.43 -5.34
C ALA A 57 -22.46 0.93 -3.92
N GLN A 58 -22.24 2.23 -3.72
CA GLN A 58 -22.53 2.86 -2.44
C GLN A 58 -24.01 3.21 -2.35
N GLN A 59 -24.83 2.29 -1.84
CA GLN A 59 -26.28 2.46 -1.72
C GLN A 59 -26.74 3.11 -0.39
N LYS A 60 -25.84 3.22 0.58
CA LYS A 60 -26.14 3.69 1.93
C LYS A 60 -25.06 4.63 2.45
N ARG A 61 -25.45 5.47 3.41
CA ARG A 61 -24.51 6.26 4.23
C ARG A 61 -23.78 5.39 5.22
N VAL A 62 -24.57 4.58 5.92
CA VAL A 62 -24.14 3.77 7.04
C VAL A 62 -24.48 2.33 6.71
N TYR A 63 -23.52 1.46 6.90
CA TYR A 63 -23.63 0.02 6.68
C TYR A 63 -23.79 -0.70 8.01
N GLN A 64 -24.72 -1.63 8.05
CA GLN A 64 -24.90 -2.56 9.15
C GLN A 64 -23.86 -3.68 9.08
N ASP A 65 -23.67 -4.39 10.19
CA ASP A 65 -22.85 -5.60 10.19
C ASP A 65 -23.36 -6.59 9.12
N ASN A 66 -22.48 -7.28 8.43
CA ASN A 66 -22.76 -8.18 7.32
C ASN A 66 -23.26 -7.53 6.00
N GLU A 67 -23.29 -6.23 5.87
CA GLU A 67 -23.56 -5.59 4.59
C GLU A 67 -22.27 -5.37 3.79
N ASN A 68 -22.32 -5.65 2.49
CA ASN A 68 -21.16 -5.55 1.61
C ASN A 68 -21.47 -4.70 0.37
N PRO A 69 -20.82 -3.53 0.20
CA PRO A 69 -21.08 -2.68 -0.96
C PRO A 69 -20.59 -3.28 -2.29
N PHE A 70 -19.68 -4.26 -2.29
CA PHE A 70 -19.11 -4.86 -3.51
C PHE A 70 -20.00 -5.89 -4.22
N ILE A 71 -21.19 -6.15 -3.65
CA ILE A 71 -22.16 -7.08 -4.25
C ILE A 71 -23.51 -6.42 -4.55
N THR A 72 -23.61 -5.09 -4.44
CA THR A 72 -24.87 -4.34 -4.55
C THR A 72 -24.99 -3.56 -5.84
N GLY A 73 -23.90 -3.41 -6.59
CA GLY A 73 -23.82 -2.72 -7.87
C GLY A 73 -23.53 -3.64 -9.05
N THR A 74 -23.14 -3.01 -10.16
CA THR A 74 -22.74 -3.65 -11.40
C THR A 74 -21.29 -3.31 -11.73
N ALA A 75 -20.65 -4.09 -12.62
CA ALA A 75 -19.35 -3.75 -13.15
C ALA A 75 -19.40 -3.78 -14.70
N ARG A 76 -18.45 -3.10 -15.33
CA ARG A 76 -18.38 -2.91 -16.77
C ARG A 76 -17.11 -3.56 -17.33
N TYR A 77 -17.15 -4.08 -18.56
CA TYR A 77 -15.95 -4.60 -19.21
C TYR A 77 -15.87 -4.18 -20.67
N ALA A 78 -14.66 -4.13 -21.21
CA ALA A 78 -14.40 -3.93 -22.63
C ALA A 78 -13.32 -4.90 -23.12
N GLN A 79 -13.46 -5.33 -24.39
CA GLN A 79 -12.43 -6.13 -25.06
C GLN A 79 -11.16 -5.31 -25.25
N THR A 80 -10.00 -5.96 -25.08
CA THR A 80 -8.70 -5.29 -25.21
C THR A 80 -8.36 -5.00 -26.67
N GLU A 81 -7.62 -3.89 -26.90
CA GLU A 81 -7.08 -3.45 -28.18
C GLU A 81 -5.59 -3.11 -28.07
N LYS A 82 -4.79 -3.58 -29.07
CA LYS A 82 -3.32 -3.37 -29.08
C LYS A 82 -2.89 -2.03 -29.67
N LYS A 83 -3.70 -1.41 -30.52
CA LYS A 83 -3.35 -0.25 -31.35
C LYS A 83 -4.39 0.86 -31.26
N LYS A 84 -4.35 1.80 -32.21
CA LYS A 84 -5.27 2.93 -32.38
C LYS A 84 -6.73 2.54 -32.25
N ASP A 85 -7.58 3.45 -31.80
CA ASP A 85 -9.01 3.27 -31.60
C ASP A 85 -9.37 2.59 -30.25
N LYS A 86 -8.96 3.24 -29.16
CA LYS A 86 -9.11 2.75 -27.79
C LYS A 86 -10.45 3.18 -27.18
N ALA A 87 -11.00 2.34 -26.32
CA ALA A 87 -12.10 2.68 -25.43
C ALA A 87 -11.56 3.06 -24.06
N PHE A 88 -12.26 3.97 -23.37
CA PHE A 88 -11.90 4.44 -22.03
C PHE A 88 -13.09 4.40 -21.10
N ALA A 89 -12.84 4.12 -19.83
CA ALA A 89 -13.72 4.43 -18.73
C ALA A 89 -13.04 5.53 -17.90
N GLU A 90 -13.79 6.57 -17.54
CA GLU A 90 -13.28 7.77 -16.91
C GLU A 90 -14.05 8.05 -15.63
N TRP A 91 -13.32 8.25 -14.52
CA TRP A 91 -13.86 8.61 -13.20
C TRP A 91 -13.37 10.00 -12.83
N ILE A 92 -14.27 10.98 -12.87
CA ILE A 92 -14.01 12.40 -12.63
C ILE A 92 -14.62 12.77 -11.28
N PRO A 93 -13.81 12.88 -10.20
CA PRO A 93 -14.30 13.20 -8.88
C PRO A 93 -14.66 14.69 -8.77
N ASP A 94 -15.66 15.01 -7.93
CA ASP A 94 -15.86 16.35 -7.41
C ASP A 94 -15.18 16.47 -6.04
N ILE A 95 -13.93 16.85 -6.04
CA ILE A 95 -13.06 16.89 -4.85
C ILE A 95 -13.53 17.98 -3.88
N PRO A 96 -13.87 17.66 -2.62
CA PRO A 96 -14.43 18.65 -1.68
C PRO A 96 -13.42 19.69 -1.21
N GLU A 97 -12.13 19.32 -1.11
CA GLU A 97 -11.05 20.17 -0.63
C GLU A 97 -9.77 19.86 -1.40
N THR A 98 -8.98 20.89 -1.75
CA THR A 98 -7.64 20.65 -2.32
C THR A 98 -6.75 19.93 -1.32
N GLY A 99 -6.11 18.83 -1.73
CA GLY A 99 -5.27 18.03 -0.84
C GLY A 99 -4.75 16.76 -1.49
N ASP A 100 -4.08 15.94 -0.67
CA ASP A 100 -3.56 14.64 -1.06
C ASP A 100 -4.59 13.55 -0.75
N TYR A 101 -4.90 12.73 -1.74
CA TYR A 101 -5.86 11.64 -1.69
C TYR A 101 -5.22 10.35 -2.17
N ALA A 102 -5.33 9.29 -1.41
CA ALA A 102 -5.04 7.96 -1.91
C ALA A 102 -6.10 7.55 -2.93
N VAL A 103 -5.65 6.99 -4.05
CA VAL A 103 -6.52 6.52 -5.14
C VAL A 103 -6.57 5.00 -5.10
N TYR A 104 -7.79 4.49 -5.04
CA TYR A 104 -8.09 3.05 -5.09
C TYR A 104 -9.02 2.77 -6.26
N VAL A 105 -8.82 1.65 -6.92
CA VAL A 105 -9.70 1.17 -8.00
C VAL A 105 -10.37 -0.14 -7.58
N SER A 106 -11.58 -0.35 -8.07
CA SER A 106 -12.32 -1.61 -7.98
C SER A 106 -12.58 -2.16 -9.38
N TYR A 107 -12.64 -3.47 -9.48
CA TYR A 107 -12.98 -4.22 -10.70
C TYR A 107 -13.42 -5.63 -10.31
N GLN A 108 -13.99 -6.37 -11.26
CA GLN A 108 -14.22 -7.81 -11.11
C GLN A 108 -13.17 -8.61 -11.87
N THR A 109 -12.66 -9.68 -11.27
CA THR A 109 -11.82 -10.65 -11.95
C THR A 109 -12.68 -11.53 -12.83
N LEU A 110 -12.52 -11.41 -14.15
CA LEU A 110 -13.24 -12.20 -15.15
C LEU A 110 -12.32 -13.31 -15.71
N PRO A 111 -12.85 -14.42 -16.25
CA PRO A 111 -12.05 -15.54 -16.73
C PRO A 111 -10.96 -15.19 -17.75
N ASN A 112 -11.15 -14.11 -18.50
CA ASN A 112 -10.23 -13.61 -19.52
C ASN A 112 -9.71 -12.20 -19.23
N SER A 113 -9.70 -11.79 -17.96
CA SER A 113 -9.06 -10.55 -17.53
C SER A 113 -7.59 -10.52 -17.89
N VAL A 114 -7.07 -9.35 -18.24
CA VAL A 114 -5.63 -9.15 -18.52
C VAL A 114 -4.83 -8.81 -17.28
N SER A 115 -3.53 -9.10 -17.29
CA SER A 115 -2.62 -8.78 -16.18
C SER A 115 -1.92 -7.41 -16.31
N ASP A 116 -2.24 -6.65 -17.37
CA ASP A 116 -1.62 -5.35 -17.68
C ASP A 116 -2.67 -4.26 -17.96
N ALA A 117 -3.82 -4.29 -17.27
CA ALA A 117 -4.86 -3.27 -17.41
C ALA A 117 -4.27 -1.88 -17.10
N LYS A 118 -4.41 -0.97 -18.08
CA LYS A 118 -3.75 0.33 -18.05
C LYS A 118 -4.64 1.38 -17.39
N TYR A 119 -4.31 1.74 -16.15
CA TYR A 119 -4.89 2.89 -15.46
C TYR A 119 -3.98 4.11 -15.59
N ILE A 120 -4.58 5.30 -15.72
CA ILE A 120 -3.90 6.59 -15.77
C ILE A 120 -4.55 7.49 -14.73
N VAL A 121 -3.76 7.97 -13.77
CA VAL A 121 -4.20 8.96 -12.78
C VAL A 121 -3.72 10.32 -13.24
N PHE A 122 -4.67 11.23 -13.51
CA PHE A 122 -4.42 12.65 -13.76
C PHE A 122 -4.49 13.38 -12.41
N HIS A 123 -3.47 14.16 -12.08
CA HIS A 123 -3.33 14.83 -10.79
C HIS A 123 -2.54 16.15 -10.94
N ASN A 124 -2.46 16.97 -9.90
CA ASN A 124 -1.82 18.29 -9.95
C ASN A 124 -0.31 18.28 -10.27
N GLY A 125 0.35 17.13 -10.20
CA GLY A 125 1.75 16.97 -10.61
C GLY A 125 1.93 16.44 -12.03
N GLY A 126 0.84 16.07 -12.71
CA GLY A 126 0.86 15.48 -14.06
C GLY A 126 0.03 14.23 -14.22
N THR A 127 0.54 13.23 -14.92
CA THR A 127 -0.14 11.94 -15.13
C THR A 127 0.76 10.80 -14.72
N THR A 128 0.21 9.82 -13.99
CA THR A 128 0.92 8.61 -13.60
C THR A 128 0.22 7.38 -14.13
N GLU A 129 0.95 6.51 -14.84
CA GLU A 129 0.41 5.28 -15.43
C GLU A 129 0.66 4.07 -14.55
N PHE A 130 -0.33 3.19 -14.44
CA PHE A 130 -0.27 1.93 -13.72
C PHE A 130 -0.67 0.76 -14.62
N LYS A 131 -0.07 -0.39 -14.37
CA LYS A 131 -0.51 -1.68 -14.92
C LYS A 131 -1.04 -2.52 -13.78
N VAL A 132 -2.34 -2.74 -13.78
CA VAL A 132 -3.02 -3.52 -12.75
C VAL A 132 -3.31 -4.92 -13.28
N ASN A 133 -2.94 -5.92 -12.50
CA ASN A 133 -3.27 -7.31 -12.82
C ASN A 133 -4.71 -7.61 -12.39
N GLN A 134 -5.64 -7.54 -13.34
CA GLN A 134 -7.06 -7.81 -13.08
C GLN A 134 -7.42 -9.31 -13.08
N GLN A 135 -6.45 -10.20 -13.24
CA GLN A 135 -6.65 -11.65 -13.08
C GLN A 135 -6.78 -12.05 -11.59
N ILE A 136 -6.46 -11.15 -10.68
CA ILE A 136 -6.49 -11.33 -9.22
C ILE A 136 -7.04 -10.08 -8.54
N GLY A 137 -7.50 -10.20 -7.29
CA GLY A 137 -7.88 -9.06 -6.46
C GLY A 137 -9.16 -8.34 -6.88
N GLY A 138 -10.03 -8.96 -7.67
CA GLY A 138 -11.34 -8.38 -8.01
C GLY A 138 -12.31 -8.37 -6.82
N GLY A 139 -13.19 -7.36 -6.73
CA GLY A 139 -14.18 -7.23 -5.65
C GLY A 139 -13.63 -6.65 -4.35
N THR A 140 -12.55 -5.87 -4.44
CA THR A 140 -11.97 -5.12 -3.31
C THR A 140 -11.32 -3.83 -3.79
N TRP A 141 -10.86 -2.99 -2.84
CA TRP A 141 -10.09 -1.80 -3.15
C TRP A 141 -8.62 -2.13 -3.44
N VAL A 142 -8.14 -1.76 -4.62
CA VAL A 142 -6.73 -1.88 -5.03
C VAL A 142 -6.09 -0.51 -5.06
N TYR A 143 -5.11 -0.28 -4.18
CA TYR A 143 -4.40 1.00 -4.06
C TYR A 143 -3.45 1.24 -5.24
N LEU A 144 -3.51 2.43 -5.83
CA LEU A 144 -2.61 2.86 -6.90
C LEU A 144 -1.50 3.80 -6.39
N GLY A 145 -1.84 4.75 -5.54
CA GLY A 145 -0.91 5.77 -5.04
C GLY A 145 -1.66 6.91 -4.36
N THR A 146 -0.91 7.83 -3.74
CA THR A 146 -1.46 9.06 -3.16
C THR A 146 -1.03 10.24 -4.01
N PHE A 147 -1.99 11.06 -4.43
CA PHE A 147 -1.81 12.16 -5.38
C PHE A 147 -2.51 13.42 -4.91
N SER A 148 -2.00 14.57 -5.33
CA SER A 148 -2.60 15.87 -5.04
C SER A 148 -3.70 16.20 -6.05
N PHE A 149 -4.88 16.61 -5.55
CA PHE A 149 -6.02 17.03 -6.37
C PHE A 149 -6.50 18.41 -5.93
N ASP A 150 -6.97 19.21 -6.88
CA ASP A 150 -7.64 20.47 -6.59
C ASP A 150 -9.12 20.24 -6.29
N LYS A 151 -9.67 21.13 -5.45
CA LYS A 151 -11.10 21.19 -5.17
C LYS A 151 -11.93 21.33 -6.44
N GLY A 152 -13.03 20.63 -6.47
CA GLY A 152 -13.99 20.64 -7.57
C GLY A 152 -13.70 19.59 -8.62
N LYS A 153 -14.40 19.67 -9.73
CA LYS A 153 -14.32 18.77 -10.87
C LYS A 153 -13.39 19.36 -11.93
N ASN A 154 -12.34 18.65 -12.25
CA ASN A 154 -11.28 19.13 -13.14
C ASN A 154 -10.90 18.08 -14.18
N ASP A 155 -10.63 18.50 -15.42
CA ASP A 155 -10.17 17.62 -16.51
C ASP A 155 -8.76 17.04 -16.26
N TYR A 156 -8.02 17.65 -15.33
CA TYR A 156 -6.67 17.22 -14.90
C TYR A 156 -6.68 16.53 -13.54
N GLY A 157 -7.85 16.15 -13.03
CA GLY A 157 -8.01 15.47 -11.73
C GLY A 157 -8.97 14.29 -11.88
N MET A 158 -8.54 13.19 -12.51
CA MET A 158 -9.40 12.03 -12.79
C MET A 158 -8.60 10.74 -12.89
N VAL A 159 -9.30 9.61 -12.91
CA VAL A 159 -8.73 8.30 -13.23
C VAL A 159 -9.33 7.81 -14.55
N VAL A 160 -8.48 7.23 -15.39
CA VAL A 160 -8.90 6.67 -16.69
C VAL A 160 -8.41 5.23 -16.78
N LEU A 161 -9.27 4.31 -17.15
CA LEU A 161 -8.93 2.95 -17.57
C LEU A 161 -9.01 2.87 -19.10
N SER A 162 -7.89 2.51 -19.73
CA SER A 162 -7.83 2.22 -21.16
C SER A 162 -8.01 0.73 -21.42
N ASN A 163 -8.71 0.38 -22.50
CA ASN A 163 -8.73 -1.01 -22.97
C ASN A 163 -7.44 -1.42 -23.74
N GLU A 164 -6.40 -0.57 -23.69
CA GLU A 164 -5.10 -0.90 -24.26
C GLU A 164 -4.41 -2.00 -23.47
N SER A 165 -4.11 -3.11 -24.16
CA SER A 165 -3.30 -4.19 -23.59
C SER A 165 -2.50 -4.89 -24.68
N LYS A 166 -1.37 -5.48 -24.32
CA LYS A 166 -0.62 -6.41 -25.18
C LYS A 166 -1.26 -7.80 -25.21
N GLN A 167 -2.07 -8.12 -24.23
CA GLN A 167 -2.79 -9.38 -24.10
C GLN A 167 -4.16 -9.30 -24.78
N LYS A 168 -4.64 -10.44 -25.27
CA LYS A 168 -6.02 -10.58 -25.74
C LYS A 168 -6.90 -11.00 -24.57
N GLY A 169 -7.91 -10.21 -24.26
CA GLY A 169 -8.80 -10.46 -23.14
C GLY A 169 -9.73 -9.28 -22.90
N VAL A 170 -10.04 -9.02 -21.65
CA VAL A 170 -10.89 -7.90 -21.22
C VAL A 170 -10.23 -7.09 -20.13
N VAL A 171 -10.57 -5.80 -20.06
CA VAL A 171 -10.41 -4.93 -18.89
C VAL A 171 -11.77 -4.73 -18.23
N CYS A 172 -11.80 -4.68 -16.91
CA CYS A 172 -13.00 -4.46 -16.12
C CYS A 172 -12.92 -3.13 -15.38
N ALA A 173 -14.01 -2.36 -15.41
CA ALA A 173 -14.21 -1.08 -14.75
C ALA A 173 -15.35 -1.21 -13.74
N ASP A 174 -15.19 -0.60 -12.57
CA ASP A 174 -16.19 -0.59 -11.51
C ASP A 174 -16.13 0.79 -10.82
N ALA A 175 -15.73 0.89 -9.58
CA ALA A 175 -15.61 2.14 -8.85
C ALA A 175 -14.17 2.62 -8.69
N VAL A 176 -13.99 3.93 -8.49
CA VAL A 176 -12.75 4.56 -8.04
C VAL A 176 -13.01 5.37 -6.79
N ARG A 177 -12.20 5.15 -5.76
CA ARG A 177 -12.24 5.86 -4.48
C ARG A 177 -11.04 6.79 -4.35
N PHE A 178 -11.30 8.02 -3.93
CA PHE A 178 -10.32 9.04 -3.61
C PHE A 178 -10.45 9.38 -2.12
N GLY A 179 -9.41 9.14 -1.35
CA GLY A 179 -9.36 9.42 0.08
C GLY A 179 -9.79 8.25 0.98
N GLY A 180 -9.48 8.39 2.27
CA GLY A 180 -9.78 7.39 3.30
C GLY A 180 -11.20 7.50 3.86
N GLY A 181 -11.62 8.72 4.14
CA GLY A 181 -12.96 9.03 4.63
C GLY A 181 -13.17 8.79 6.12
N MET A 182 -14.41 8.93 6.53
CA MET A 182 -14.90 8.69 7.88
C MET A 182 -15.53 7.30 7.98
N GLY A 183 -15.41 6.66 9.15
CA GLY A 183 -16.05 5.38 9.43
C GLY A 183 -17.57 5.45 9.26
N ASN A 184 -18.11 4.51 8.48
CA ASN A 184 -19.51 4.45 8.11
C ASN A 184 -20.18 3.10 8.40
N ILE A 185 -19.57 2.32 9.27
CA ILE A 185 -20.09 1.02 9.70
C ILE A 185 -20.66 1.20 11.11
N GLU A 186 -21.94 0.86 11.27
CA GLU A 186 -22.65 0.90 12.55
C GLU A 186 -22.43 -0.41 13.32
N ARG A 187 -22.07 -0.26 14.58
CA ARG A 187 -22.06 -1.34 15.56
C ARG A 187 -22.58 -0.83 16.90
N GLY A 188 -23.46 -1.60 17.52
CA GLY A 188 -24.09 -1.17 18.76
C GLY A 188 -25.01 0.03 18.62
N GLY A 189 -25.51 0.33 17.41
CA GLY A 189 -26.44 1.43 17.14
C GLY A 189 -25.77 2.75 16.75
N GLU A 190 -24.43 2.80 16.69
CA GLU A 190 -23.67 4.01 16.38
C GLU A 190 -22.47 3.70 15.46
N THR A 191 -22.07 4.68 14.64
CA THR A 191 -20.78 4.67 13.93
C THR A 191 -19.69 5.18 14.85
N SER A 192 -18.43 4.84 14.54
CA SER A 192 -17.27 5.27 15.34
C SER A 192 -17.12 6.79 15.45
N GLY A 193 -17.63 7.55 14.49
CA GLY A 193 -17.40 8.99 14.37
C GLY A 193 -15.93 9.36 14.08
N MET A 194 -15.08 8.37 13.79
CA MET A 194 -13.64 8.52 13.59
C MET A 194 -13.28 8.42 12.10
N PRO A 195 -12.17 9.04 11.67
CA PRO A 195 -11.57 8.72 10.37
C PRO A 195 -11.26 7.23 10.26
N ARG A 196 -11.44 6.64 9.06
CA ARG A 196 -11.25 5.20 8.86
C ARG A 196 -9.87 4.69 9.25
N TYR A 197 -8.82 5.47 9.06
CA TYR A 197 -7.47 5.05 9.44
C TYR A 197 -7.27 4.84 10.95
N LEU A 198 -8.19 5.33 11.79
CA LEU A 198 -8.21 5.10 13.23
C LEU A 198 -9.09 3.91 13.64
N GLU A 199 -9.87 3.37 12.74
CA GLU A 199 -10.70 2.19 13.00
C GLU A 199 -9.89 0.90 13.00
N GLY A 200 -10.43 -0.16 13.61
CA GLY A 200 -9.84 -1.48 13.64
C GLY A 200 -9.90 -2.19 12.28
N ALA A 201 -9.15 -3.29 12.16
CA ALA A 201 -9.06 -4.08 10.95
C ALA A 201 -10.41 -4.70 10.54
N ARG A 202 -11.29 -4.97 11.49
CA ARG A 202 -12.63 -5.50 11.25
C ARG A 202 -13.50 -4.55 10.42
N TYR A 203 -13.42 -3.25 10.70
CA TYR A 203 -14.13 -2.19 9.95
C TYR A 203 -13.56 -2.06 8.53
N SER A 204 -12.24 -2.01 8.44
CA SER A 204 -11.54 -1.93 7.14
C SER A 204 -11.84 -3.13 6.26
N ALA A 205 -11.89 -4.34 6.80
CA ALA A 205 -12.21 -5.55 6.06
C ALA A 205 -13.63 -5.51 5.46
N GLN A 206 -14.62 -5.11 6.25
CA GLN A 206 -15.99 -4.96 5.74
C GLN A 206 -16.05 -3.90 4.63
N TRP A 207 -15.43 -2.73 4.84
CA TRP A 207 -15.40 -1.65 3.84
C TRP A 207 -14.61 -2.01 2.59
N ALA A 208 -13.69 -2.96 2.68
CA ALA A 208 -12.93 -3.51 1.56
C ALA A 208 -13.63 -4.70 0.86
N GLY A 209 -14.90 -4.99 1.18
CA GLY A 209 -15.68 -6.01 0.48
C GLY A 209 -15.46 -7.44 0.97
N MET A 210 -14.79 -7.65 2.10
CA MET A 210 -14.62 -8.99 2.63
C MET A 210 -15.96 -9.60 3.03
N PRO A 211 -16.16 -10.91 2.80
CA PRO A 211 -17.38 -11.59 3.24
C PRO A 211 -17.44 -11.69 4.77
N TYR A 212 -18.66 -11.74 5.32
CA TYR A 212 -18.91 -11.74 6.76
C TYR A 212 -18.10 -12.75 7.58
N PRO A 213 -17.92 -14.01 7.15
CA PRO A 213 -17.11 -14.98 7.91
C PRO A 213 -15.64 -14.56 8.10
N VAL A 214 -15.11 -13.68 7.25
CA VAL A 214 -13.74 -13.17 7.38
C VAL A 214 -13.61 -12.23 8.58
N TYR A 215 -14.58 -11.33 8.79
CA TYR A 215 -14.51 -10.31 9.84
C TYR A 215 -15.54 -10.46 10.97
N GLY A 216 -16.50 -11.35 10.85
CA GLY A 216 -17.56 -11.62 11.83
C GLY A 216 -17.52 -13.04 12.39
N GLY A 217 -16.34 -13.60 12.64
CA GLY A 217 -16.20 -14.99 13.06
C GLY A 217 -16.80 -15.31 14.45
N ARG A 218 -17.12 -14.29 15.24
CA ARG A 218 -17.87 -14.39 16.51
C ARG A 218 -19.29 -13.86 16.40
N GLU A 219 -19.78 -13.66 15.18
CA GLU A 219 -21.15 -13.19 14.92
C GLU A 219 -21.48 -11.86 15.61
N GLY A 220 -20.51 -10.95 15.72
CA GLY A 220 -20.68 -9.66 16.40
C GLY A 220 -20.75 -9.73 17.93
N LYS A 221 -20.56 -10.92 18.54
CA LYS A 221 -20.63 -11.10 20.00
C LYS A 221 -19.35 -10.70 20.72
N ASP A 222 -18.22 -10.66 20.02
CA ASP A 222 -16.91 -10.30 20.55
C ASP A 222 -16.11 -9.55 19.48
N ASP A 223 -16.31 -8.23 19.44
CA ASP A 223 -15.71 -7.34 18.43
C ASP A 223 -14.18 -7.33 18.51
N MET A 224 -13.61 -7.42 19.72
CA MET A 224 -12.16 -7.44 19.92
C MET A 224 -11.53 -8.73 19.35
N SER A 225 -12.13 -9.89 19.63
CA SER A 225 -11.65 -11.17 19.09
C SER A 225 -11.80 -11.21 17.56
N ASP A 226 -12.87 -10.63 17.01
CA ASP A 226 -13.06 -10.53 15.57
C ASP A 226 -12.03 -9.61 14.94
N ASP A 227 -11.70 -8.46 15.56
CA ASP A 227 -10.66 -7.55 15.08
C ASP A 227 -9.26 -8.18 15.10
N ILE A 228 -8.93 -8.96 16.13
CA ILE A 228 -7.65 -9.68 16.20
C ILE A 228 -7.54 -10.74 15.09
N ASN A 229 -8.59 -11.51 14.87
CA ASN A 229 -8.56 -12.63 13.93
C ASN A 229 -8.69 -12.18 12.46
N VAL A 230 -9.40 -11.09 12.19
CA VAL A 230 -9.59 -10.60 10.82
C VAL A 230 -8.28 -10.26 10.13
N ARG A 231 -7.27 -9.81 10.87
CA ARG A 231 -5.94 -9.46 10.33
C ARG A 231 -5.33 -10.62 9.53
N SER A 232 -5.48 -11.84 10.03
CA SER A 232 -5.01 -13.05 9.35
C SER A 232 -6.03 -13.58 8.34
N ARG A 233 -7.32 -13.59 8.69
CA ARG A 233 -8.38 -14.13 7.83
C ARG A 233 -8.53 -13.31 6.54
N MET A 234 -8.39 -11.99 6.61
CA MET A 234 -8.44 -11.13 5.43
C MET A 234 -7.32 -11.45 4.45
N ILE A 235 -6.09 -11.68 4.94
CA ILE A 235 -4.96 -12.09 4.11
C ILE A 235 -5.22 -13.45 3.48
N ASN A 236 -5.76 -14.40 4.24
CA ASN A 236 -6.10 -15.72 3.73
C ASN A 236 -7.16 -15.64 2.63
N TYR A 237 -8.23 -14.87 2.83
CA TYR A 237 -9.24 -14.67 1.82
C TYR A 237 -8.69 -13.96 0.56
N LEU A 238 -7.86 -12.93 0.73
CA LEU A 238 -7.22 -12.28 -0.40
C LEU A 238 -6.29 -13.25 -1.17
N SER A 239 -5.58 -14.15 -0.45
CA SER A 239 -4.65 -15.11 -1.05
C SER A 239 -5.30 -16.40 -1.54
N GLY A 240 -6.53 -16.68 -1.13
CA GLY A 240 -7.23 -17.92 -1.49
C GLY A 240 -7.32 -18.10 -3.00
N GLY A 241 -7.05 -19.32 -3.48
CA GLY A 241 -6.91 -19.66 -4.91
C GLY A 241 -5.55 -19.32 -5.51
N SER A 242 -4.62 -18.70 -4.76
CA SER A 242 -3.25 -18.48 -5.21
C SER A 242 -2.38 -19.73 -5.02
N ILE A 243 -1.17 -19.72 -5.60
CA ILE A 243 -0.18 -20.81 -5.43
C ILE A 243 0.26 -21.00 -3.97
N PHE A 244 0.13 -19.97 -3.13
CA PHE A 244 0.48 -20.03 -1.72
C PHE A 244 -0.68 -20.43 -0.80
N ASN A 245 -1.93 -20.38 -1.31
CA ASN A 245 -3.15 -20.77 -0.59
C ASN A 245 -4.16 -21.41 -1.56
N PRO A 246 -3.84 -22.56 -2.16
CA PRO A 246 -4.60 -23.11 -3.29
C PRO A 246 -5.97 -23.67 -2.93
N GLU A 247 -6.17 -24.18 -1.70
CA GLU A 247 -7.38 -24.87 -1.29
C GLU A 247 -8.49 -23.93 -0.78
N GLU A 248 -8.14 -22.74 -0.36
CA GLU A 248 -9.10 -21.75 0.14
C GLU A 248 -9.67 -20.93 -1.01
N GLN A 249 -10.97 -20.62 -0.97
CA GLN A 249 -11.58 -19.71 -1.93
C GLN A 249 -11.21 -18.27 -1.58
N GLY A 250 -10.87 -17.47 -2.59
CA GLY A 250 -10.53 -16.07 -2.38
C GLY A 250 -10.24 -15.31 -3.67
N LEU A 251 -9.43 -14.25 -3.54
CA LEU A 251 -9.18 -13.31 -4.63
C LEU A 251 -7.88 -13.57 -5.42
N GLY A 252 -7.17 -14.65 -5.12
CA GLY A 252 -6.01 -15.12 -5.87
C GLY A 252 -4.73 -14.30 -5.68
N VAL A 253 -4.64 -13.39 -4.71
CA VAL A 253 -3.47 -12.54 -4.49
C VAL A 253 -2.31 -13.34 -3.90
N PRO A 254 -1.16 -13.50 -4.58
CA PRO A 254 -0.10 -14.40 -4.15
C PRO A 254 0.81 -13.77 -3.08
N PHE A 255 0.33 -13.64 -1.85
CA PHE A 255 1.19 -13.18 -0.74
C PHE A 255 2.26 -14.21 -0.43
N GLU A 256 3.49 -13.74 -0.29
CA GLU A 256 4.64 -14.60 0.00
C GLU A 256 4.98 -14.65 1.48
N MET A 257 4.58 -13.63 2.24
CA MET A 257 4.79 -13.55 3.68
C MET A 257 3.88 -12.53 4.35
N VAL A 258 3.77 -12.64 5.66
CA VAL A 258 3.04 -11.69 6.53
C VAL A 258 3.92 -11.31 7.72
N MET A 259 3.88 -10.05 8.11
CA MET A 259 4.52 -9.56 9.31
C MET A 259 3.56 -8.68 10.10
N ALA A 260 3.44 -8.94 11.39
CA ALA A 260 2.79 -8.05 12.35
C ALA A 260 3.85 -7.32 13.16
N LEU A 261 3.76 -5.98 13.21
CA LEU A 261 4.66 -5.15 14.00
C LEU A 261 3.93 -4.68 15.26
N HIS A 262 4.42 -5.10 16.41
CA HIS A 262 3.87 -4.82 17.72
C HIS A 262 4.86 -4.09 18.61
N SER A 263 4.39 -3.61 19.75
CA SER A 263 5.19 -3.24 20.91
C SER A 263 4.76 -4.08 22.09
N ASP A 264 5.72 -4.67 22.79
CA ASP A 264 5.52 -5.49 23.97
C ASP A 264 5.25 -4.65 25.23
N ALA A 265 4.78 -5.29 26.28
CA ALA A 265 4.67 -4.75 27.63
C ALA A 265 5.77 -5.33 28.52
N GLY A 266 6.24 -4.54 29.48
CA GLY A 266 7.23 -4.96 30.45
C GLY A 266 8.23 -3.87 30.77
N THR A 267 8.84 -3.95 31.96
CA THR A 267 9.81 -2.99 32.44
C THR A 267 11.09 -3.69 32.87
N SER A 268 12.23 -3.01 32.77
CA SER A 268 13.48 -3.44 33.36
C SER A 268 13.68 -2.72 34.71
N LYS A 269 14.06 -3.45 35.75
CA LYS A 269 14.36 -2.86 37.08
C LYS A 269 15.55 -1.87 37.08
N GLU A 270 16.45 -2.02 36.10
CA GLU A 270 17.66 -1.20 35.97
C GLU A 270 17.58 -0.25 34.77
N ASP A 271 16.37 -0.02 34.27
CA ASP A 271 16.12 0.78 33.06
C ASP A 271 17.01 0.36 31.86
N LYS A 272 17.29 -0.93 31.75
CA LYS A 272 18.02 -1.51 30.62
C LYS A 272 17.10 -1.70 29.42
N ILE A 273 17.67 -1.71 28.24
CA ILE A 273 16.97 -2.01 26.99
C ILE A 273 16.42 -3.44 27.04
N ILE A 274 15.11 -3.58 26.82
CA ILE A 274 14.42 -4.86 26.66
C ILE A 274 14.64 -5.40 25.26
N GLY A 275 14.51 -4.55 24.25
CA GLY A 275 14.80 -4.86 22.86
C GLY A 275 13.73 -5.70 22.14
N THR A 276 14.11 -6.38 21.06
CA THR A 276 13.19 -6.98 20.09
C THR A 276 13.02 -8.49 20.29
N LEU A 277 11.76 -8.95 20.24
CA LEU A 277 11.34 -10.35 20.28
C LEU A 277 10.64 -10.73 18.97
N GLY A 278 10.91 -11.92 18.46
CA GLY A 278 10.20 -12.50 17.32
C GLY A 278 9.34 -13.70 17.74
N ILE A 279 8.12 -13.74 17.24
CA ILE A 279 7.16 -14.81 17.55
C ILE A 279 6.70 -15.46 16.24
N TYR A 280 6.65 -16.77 16.23
CA TYR A 280 6.19 -17.60 15.10
C TYR A 280 5.46 -18.84 15.64
N THR A 281 4.85 -19.62 14.76
CA THR A 281 4.16 -20.89 15.13
C THR A 281 4.59 -22.00 14.18
N THR A 282 5.20 -23.07 14.71
CA THR A 282 5.49 -24.29 13.94
C THR A 282 4.48 -25.40 14.23
N ASN A 283 4.01 -25.53 15.48
CA ASN A 283 3.11 -26.59 15.89
C ASN A 283 1.63 -26.27 15.56
N PHE A 284 1.33 -26.23 14.27
CA PHE A 284 -0.02 -26.06 13.74
C PHE A 284 -0.10 -26.70 12.35
N ASN A 285 -1.27 -27.29 12.00
CA ASN A 285 -1.52 -27.92 10.71
C ASN A 285 -0.40 -28.90 10.29
N LYS A 286 -0.01 -29.82 11.19
CA LYS A 286 1.08 -30.81 10.96
C LYS A 286 2.42 -30.19 10.55
N GLY A 287 2.69 -28.93 10.93
CA GLY A 287 3.91 -28.19 10.59
C GLY A 287 3.94 -27.63 9.17
N LEU A 288 2.80 -27.58 8.48
CA LEU A 288 2.72 -27.07 7.10
C LEU A 288 1.88 -25.80 6.99
N LEU A 289 2.24 -24.94 6.05
CA LEU A 289 1.45 -23.81 5.53
C LEU A 289 0.53 -24.32 4.41
N ALA A 290 -0.43 -23.50 3.99
CA ALA A 290 -1.45 -23.91 3.01
C ALA A 290 -0.86 -24.36 1.66
N GLY A 291 0.17 -23.70 1.17
CA GLY A 291 0.91 -24.08 -0.06
C GLY A 291 1.88 -25.26 0.11
N GLY A 292 1.83 -26.00 1.23
CA GLY A 292 2.69 -27.15 1.51
C GLY A 292 4.08 -26.81 2.04
N THR A 293 4.44 -25.54 2.16
CA THR A 293 5.72 -25.10 2.73
C THR A 293 5.77 -25.40 4.22
N ASN A 294 6.94 -25.83 4.72
CA ASN A 294 7.16 -26.08 6.13
C ASN A 294 7.08 -24.77 6.94
N ARG A 295 6.41 -24.79 8.09
CA ARG A 295 6.28 -23.63 8.98
C ARG A 295 7.60 -23.11 9.57
N TYR A 296 8.69 -23.85 9.46
CA TYR A 296 10.02 -23.32 9.75
C TYR A 296 10.39 -22.10 8.89
N ALA A 297 9.77 -21.90 7.72
CA ALA A 297 9.90 -20.68 6.94
C ALA A 297 9.48 -19.42 7.74
N SER A 298 8.50 -19.54 8.64
CA SER A 298 8.12 -18.44 9.57
C SER A 298 9.19 -18.17 10.63
N ARG A 299 9.86 -19.22 11.13
CA ARG A 299 11.00 -19.08 12.03
C ARG A 299 12.17 -18.35 11.34
N ASP A 300 12.49 -18.76 10.12
CA ASP A 300 13.60 -18.18 9.36
C ASP A 300 13.33 -16.70 9.03
N LEU A 301 12.09 -16.35 8.67
CA LEU A 301 11.65 -14.96 8.51
C LEU A 301 11.88 -14.15 9.79
N SER A 302 11.45 -14.68 10.92
CA SER A 302 11.59 -14.04 12.24
C SER A 302 13.06 -13.84 12.61
N ASP A 303 13.89 -14.87 12.40
CA ASP A 303 15.32 -14.85 12.72
C ASP A 303 16.10 -13.81 11.89
N ILE A 304 15.86 -13.76 10.61
CA ILE A 304 16.48 -12.79 9.69
C ILE A 304 16.12 -11.35 10.11
N ILE A 305 14.84 -11.09 10.42
CA ILE A 305 14.38 -9.75 10.84
C ILE A 305 15.06 -9.34 12.16
N LEU A 306 15.05 -10.21 13.17
CA LEU A 306 15.66 -9.90 14.47
C LEU A 306 17.17 -9.65 14.35
N THR A 307 17.85 -10.47 13.58
CA THR A 307 19.30 -10.37 13.37
C THR A 307 19.67 -9.06 12.66
N GLN A 308 18.89 -8.69 11.63
CA GLN A 308 19.10 -7.44 10.91
C GLN A 308 18.83 -6.21 11.78
N LEU A 309 17.74 -6.21 12.55
CA LEU A 309 17.40 -5.14 13.51
C LEU A 309 18.53 -4.93 14.53
N GLN A 310 18.98 -6.01 15.18
CA GLN A 310 20.05 -5.92 16.16
C GLN A 310 21.33 -5.35 15.56
N ARG A 311 21.75 -5.85 14.41
CA ARG A 311 22.98 -5.41 13.71
C ARG A 311 22.93 -3.91 13.41
N ASP A 312 21.85 -3.45 12.79
CA ASP A 312 21.74 -2.07 12.32
C ASP A 312 21.55 -1.09 13.47
N ILE A 313 20.74 -1.43 14.49
CA ILE A 313 20.52 -0.56 15.65
C ILE A 313 21.81 -0.44 16.46
N ARG A 314 22.52 -1.53 16.72
CA ARG A 314 23.80 -1.48 17.44
C ARG A 314 24.83 -0.61 16.72
N SER A 315 24.92 -0.74 15.42
CA SER A 315 25.88 0.03 14.62
C SER A 315 25.54 1.53 14.57
N ASN A 316 24.27 1.86 14.31
CA ASN A 316 23.87 3.24 14.09
C ASN A 316 23.78 4.06 15.40
N TYR A 317 23.53 3.42 16.54
CA TYR A 317 23.30 4.10 17.83
C TYR A 317 24.38 3.82 18.85
N ALA A 318 25.35 2.95 18.55
CA ALA A 318 26.41 2.53 19.48
C ALA A 318 25.87 2.04 20.84
N ILE A 319 24.75 1.32 20.82
CA ILE A 319 24.05 0.78 22.00
C ILE A 319 23.98 -0.74 21.95
N ASP A 320 23.89 -1.37 23.12
CA ASP A 320 23.68 -2.82 23.20
C ASP A 320 22.20 -3.17 23.08
N TRP A 321 21.67 -3.09 21.85
CA TRP A 321 20.29 -3.48 21.56
C TRP A 321 20.10 -4.98 21.74
N THR A 322 19.16 -5.35 22.59
CA THR A 322 18.91 -6.75 22.93
C THR A 322 18.11 -7.45 21.83
N ARG A 323 18.71 -8.49 21.24
CA ARG A 323 17.98 -9.46 20.47
C ARG A 323 17.47 -10.54 21.42
N ARG A 324 16.17 -10.52 21.68
CA ARG A 324 15.52 -11.51 22.54
C ARG A 324 15.39 -12.87 21.81
N SER A 325 14.92 -13.88 22.54
CA SER A 325 14.72 -15.22 21.98
C SER A 325 13.66 -15.25 20.90
N LEU A 326 13.75 -16.22 20.01
CA LEU A 326 12.68 -16.60 19.12
C LEU A 326 11.65 -17.43 19.88
N TRP A 327 10.38 -17.03 19.85
CA TRP A 327 9.29 -17.72 20.54
C TRP A 327 8.42 -18.49 19.56
N ASP A 328 8.43 -19.80 19.68
CA ASP A 328 7.43 -20.67 19.05
C ASP A 328 6.17 -20.69 19.91
N ARG A 329 5.16 -19.89 19.54
CA ARG A 329 3.95 -19.67 20.33
C ARG A 329 2.72 -19.61 19.43
N ASN A 330 1.60 -20.06 19.96
CA ASN A 330 0.34 -20.20 19.25
C ASN A 330 -0.50 -18.92 19.34
N TYR A 331 -0.08 -17.85 18.61
CA TYR A 331 -0.87 -16.63 18.43
C TYR A 331 -1.67 -16.67 17.12
N SER A 332 -2.80 -15.96 17.05
CA SER A 332 -3.63 -15.94 15.84
C SER A 332 -2.87 -15.40 14.61
N GLU A 333 -2.10 -14.34 14.78
CA GLU A 333 -1.33 -13.69 13.71
C GLU A 333 -0.10 -14.49 13.23
N THR A 334 0.28 -15.57 13.95
CA THR A 334 1.36 -16.48 13.52
C THR A 334 0.85 -17.88 13.15
N ARG A 335 -0.32 -18.27 13.67
CA ARG A 335 -0.93 -19.58 13.41
C ARG A 335 -1.84 -19.57 12.18
N LEU A 336 -2.73 -18.54 12.08
CA LEU A 336 -3.79 -18.52 11.08
C LEU A 336 -3.33 -18.19 9.65
N PRO A 337 -2.30 -17.33 9.42
CA PRO A 337 -1.89 -17.04 8.06
C PRO A 337 -1.51 -18.30 7.28
N ALA A 338 -1.99 -18.36 6.03
CA ALA A 338 -1.70 -19.43 5.08
C ALA A 338 -0.24 -19.47 4.61
N VAL A 339 0.48 -18.36 4.79
CA VAL A 339 1.85 -18.09 4.33
C VAL A 339 2.80 -17.84 5.50
N PRO A 340 4.14 -17.86 5.29
CA PRO A 340 5.10 -17.54 6.34
C PRO A 340 4.77 -16.26 7.08
N SER A 341 4.72 -16.32 8.41
CA SER A 341 4.22 -15.22 9.24
C SER A 341 5.00 -15.06 10.54
N THR A 342 5.20 -13.82 10.97
CA THR A 342 5.86 -13.49 12.23
C THR A 342 5.24 -12.28 12.89
N ILE A 343 5.25 -12.26 14.23
CA ILE A 343 5.06 -11.05 15.02
C ILE A 343 6.44 -10.57 15.47
N ILE A 344 6.70 -9.31 15.28
CA ILE A 344 7.90 -8.63 15.78
C ILE A 344 7.47 -7.67 16.88
N GLU A 345 7.75 -8.04 18.12
CA GLU A 345 7.66 -7.14 19.27
C GLU A 345 8.91 -6.26 19.26
N LEU A 346 8.82 -5.09 18.64
CA LEU A 346 9.96 -4.25 18.34
C LEU A 346 10.71 -3.79 19.60
N LEU A 347 9.93 -3.33 20.59
CA LEU A 347 10.42 -2.74 21.85
C LEU A 347 9.30 -2.83 22.90
N SER A 348 9.61 -2.55 24.15
CA SER A 348 8.58 -2.42 25.19
C SER A 348 8.11 -0.97 25.34
N HIS A 349 6.80 -0.75 25.15
CA HIS A 349 6.18 0.57 25.34
C HIS A 349 6.07 0.99 26.82
N GLN A 350 6.34 0.10 27.75
CA GLN A 350 6.39 0.38 29.20
C GLN A 350 7.81 0.63 29.72
N ASN A 351 8.84 0.40 28.89
CA ASN A 351 10.23 0.54 29.29
C ASN A 351 10.80 1.88 28.80
N PHE A 352 11.27 2.72 29.74
CA PHE A 352 11.76 4.06 29.41
C PHE A 352 12.97 4.04 28.45
N ALA A 353 13.92 3.12 28.67
CA ALA A 353 15.10 3.00 27.82
C ALA A 353 14.75 2.68 26.37
N ASP A 354 13.77 1.78 26.15
CA ASP A 354 13.27 1.45 24.81
C ASP A 354 12.53 2.64 24.19
N MET A 355 11.66 3.31 24.97
CA MET A 355 10.80 4.39 24.47
C MET A 355 11.57 5.67 24.14
N ARG A 356 12.70 5.93 24.77
CA ARG A 356 13.61 7.02 24.36
C ARG A 356 13.98 6.91 22.88
N LEU A 357 14.23 5.68 22.41
CA LEU A 357 14.51 5.40 21.00
C LEU A 357 13.22 5.34 20.18
N GLY A 358 12.17 4.73 20.71
CA GLY A 358 10.87 4.62 20.04
C GLY A 358 10.25 5.96 19.63
N HIS A 359 10.57 7.06 20.30
CA HIS A 359 10.14 8.41 19.94
C HIS A 359 11.06 9.12 18.93
N ASP A 360 12.29 8.61 18.71
CA ASP A 360 13.22 9.20 17.76
C ASP A 360 12.83 8.86 16.30
N PRO A 361 12.56 9.86 15.44
CA PRO A 361 12.27 9.63 14.02
C PRO A 361 13.39 8.89 13.27
N ASN A 362 14.66 9.15 13.61
CA ASN A 362 15.81 8.48 13.01
C ASN A 362 15.83 6.99 13.37
N PHE A 363 15.49 6.65 14.62
CA PHE A 363 15.34 5.26 15.03
C PHE A 363 14.22 4.56 14.25
N LYS A 364 13.08 5.22 14.06
CA LYS A 364 11.97 4.67 13.24
C LYS A 364 12.40 4.43 11.79
N PHE A 365 13.18 5.33 11.20
CA PHE A 365 13.76 5.15 9.88
C PHE A 365 14.72 3.94 9.84
N THR A 366 15.63 3.84 10.80
CA THR A 366 16.57 2.72 10.92
C THR A 366 15.85 1.39 11.04
N VAL A 367 14.84 1.31 11.91
CA VAL A 367 14.00 0.11 12.08
C VAL A 367 13.28 -0.26 10.78
N GLY A 368 12.62 0.70 10.14
CA GLY A 368 11.93 0.48 8.87
C GLY A 368 12.87 -0.02 7.77
N ARG A 369 14.07 0.56 7.68
CA ARG A 369 15.10 0.13 6.72
C ARG A 369 15.64 -1.26 7.04
N SER A 370 15.86 -1.57 8.32
CA SER A 370 16.34 -2.90 8.75
C SER A 370 15.32 -4.00 8.42
N ILE A 371 14.04 -3.76 8.71
CA ILE A 371 12.95 -4.68 8.36
C ILE A 371 12.88 -4.86 6.84
N TYR A 372 12.95 -3.78 6.08
CA TYR A 372 12.97 -3.84 4.62
C TYR A 372 14.14 -4.71 4.08
N LYS A 373 15.36 -4.51 4.58
CA LYS A 373 16.53 -5.32 4.19
C LYS A 373 16.32 -6.80 4.51
N ALA A 374 15.79 -7.10 5.69
CA ALA A 374 15.51 -8.46 6.14
C ALA A 374 14.45 -9.14 5.26
N ILE A 375 13.35 -8.46 4.94
CA ILE A 375 12.31 -8.97 4.05
C ILE A 375 12.88 -9.23 2.65
N LEU A 376 13.64 -8.27 2.11
CA LEU A 376 14.25 -8.40 0.78
C LEU A 376 15.20 -9.61 0.74
N GLN A 377 16.05 -9.78 1.75
CA GLN A 377 16.94 -10.92 1.89
C GLN A 377 16.16 -12.24 1.98
N TYR A 378 15.12 -12.29 2.82
CA TYR A 378 14.29 -13.47 2.99
C TYR A 378 13.64 -13.90 1.67
N LEU A 379 12.97 -12.98 0.96
CA LEU A 379 12.29 -13.27 -0.29
C LEU A 379 13.29 -13.67 -1.40
N CYS A 380 14.40 -12.95 -1.54
CA CYS A 380 15.42 -13.31 -2.53
C CYS A 380 16.03 -14.68 -2.27
N ASN A 381 16.25 -15.05 -0.99
CA ASN A 381 16.72 -16.38 -0.63
C ASN A 381 15.71 -17.48 -1.03
N GLN A 382 14.39 -17.24 -0.80
CA GLN A 382 13.35 -18.17 -1.22
C GLN A 382 13.32 -18.41 -2.75
N HIS A 383 13.67 -17.39 -3.51
CA HIS A 383 13.70 -17.44 -4.98
C HIS A 383 15.09 -17.77 -5.56
N GLY A 384 16.10 -18.01 -4.74
CA GLY A 384 17.47 -18.25 -5.19
C GLY A 384 18.07 -17.08 -5.98
N LYS A 385 17.73 -15.84 -5.61
CA LYS A 385 18.15 -14.61 -6.30
C LYS A 385 19.05 -13.75 -5.41
N ASP A 386 20.00 -13.07 -6.05
CA ASP A 386 20.72 -11.98 -5.41
C ASP A 386 19.79 -10.79 -5.18
N TYR A 387 20.01 -10.07 -4.07
CA TYR A 387 19.28 -8.85 -3.78
C TYR A 387 20.19 -7.61 -3.87
N VAL A 388 19.55 -6.48 -4.14
CA VAL A 388 20.16 -5.15 -4.09
C VAL A 388 19.26 -4.26 -3.27
N VAL A 389 19.83 -3.64 -2.25
CA VAL A 389 19.11 -2.71 -1.39
C VAL A 389 19.02 -1.34 -2.06
N GLN A 390 17.90 -0.66 -1.93
CA GLN A 390 17.74 0.73 -2.37
C GLN A 390 18.73 1.66 -1.64
N PRO A 391 19.19 2.77 -2.26
CA PRO A 391 20.11 3.70 -1.63
C PRO A 391 19.54 4.37 -0.37
N LEU A 392 20.42 5.00 0.41
CA LEU A 392 20.01 5.98 1.43
C LEU A 392 19.52 7.27 0.77
N PRO A 393 18.72 8.09 1.46
CA PRO A 393 18.41 9.45 1.04
C PRO A 393 19.67 10.25 0.76
N VAL A 394 19.54 11.23 -0.13
CA VAL A 394 20.63 12.19 -0.37
C VAL A 394 20.84 13.09 0.84
N SER A 395 22.04 13.65 0.98
CA SER A 395 22.35 14.66 1.99
C SER A 395 22.81 15.98 1.35
N ASN A 396 22.94 17.01 2.17
CA ASN A 396 23.45 18.33 1.76
C ASN A 396 22.73 18.91 0.54
N PHE A 397 21.41 18.66 0.42
CA PHE A 397 20.62 19.23 -0.65
C PHE A 397 20.60 20.75 -0.54
N SER A 398 21.00 21.43 -1.61
CA SER A 398 21.05 22.88 -1.68
C SER A 398 20.52 23.41 -3.01
N ILE A 399 20.00 24.64 -2.98
CA ILE A 399 19.46 25.35 -4.14
C ILE A 399 20.08 26.74 -4.17
N ARG A 400 20.57 27.17 -5.33
CA ARG A 400 21.06 28.52 -5.58
C ARG A 400 20.58 29.05 -6.92
N PHE A 401 20.57 30.35 -7.12
CA PHE A 401 20.37 30.93 -8.46
C PHE A 401 21.51 30.51 -9.36
N GLY A 402 21.16 30.10 -10.57
CA GLY A 402 22.16 29.75 -11.58
C GLY A 402 22.75 30.98 -12.30
N ASP A 403 23.88 30.80 -12.98
CA ASP A 403 24.53 31.84 -13.74
C ASP A 403 23.69 32.33 -14.95
N LYS A 404 22.83 31.46 -15.47
CA LYS A 404 21.89 31.80 -16.53
C LYS A 404 20.62 32.39 -15.94
N LYS A 405 20.09 33.43 -16.61
CA LYS A 405 18.81 34.06 -16.23
C LYS A 405 17.69 32.97 -16.13
N ASN A 406 16.88 33.08 -15.11
CA ASN A 406 15.75 32.18 -14.86
C ASN A 406 16.15 30.70 -14.69
N THR A 407 17.28 30.46 -14.03
CA THR A 407 17.68 29.09 -13.65
C THR A 407 17.99 28.99 -12.17
N LEU A 408 17.72 27.79 -11.61
CA LEU A 408 18.18 27.37 -10.31
C LEU A 408 19.15 26.21 -10.49
N GLU A 409 20.23 26.22 -9.72
CA GLU A 409 21.14 25.10 -9.60
C GLU A 409 20.87 24.34 -8.29
N LEU A 410 20.52 23.08 -8.42
CA LEU A 410 20.32 22.14 -7.33
C LEU A 410 21.59 21.29 -7.21
N SER A 411 22.04 21.04 -5.99
CA SER A 411 23.16 20.14 -5.74
C SER A 411 22.93 19.33 -4.45
N TRP A 412 23.51 18.15 -4.40
CA TRP A 412 23.38 17.21 -3.28
C TRP A 412 24.59 16.29 -3.18
N LYS A 413 24.62 15.49 -2.10
CA LYS A 413 25.62 14.42 -1.92
C LYS A 413 24.88 13.09 -1.88
N GLY A 414 25.39 12.09 -2.63
CA GLY A 414 24.95 10.70 -2.50
C GLY A 414 25.53 10.07 -1.23
N GLU A 415 24.72 9.32 -0.49
CA GLU A 415 25.15 8.65 0.71
C GLU A 415 25.40 7.16 0.47
N GLU A 416 26.50 6.65 1.04
CA GLU A 416 26.83 5.22 1.03
C GLU A 416 26.40 4.59 2.37
N ASP A 417 25.72 3.45 2.31
CA ASP A 417 25.35 2.66 3.48
C ASP A 417 26.54 1.74 3.85
N GLN A 418 27.24 2.06 4.92
CA GLN A 418 28.41 1.28 5.38
C GLN A 418 28.04 -0.16 5.80
N LEU A 419 26.78 -0.39 6.16
CA LEU A 419 26.27 -1.71 6.55
C LEU A 419 25.73 -2.51 5.36
N GLU A 420 25.58 -1.86 4.18
CA GLU A 420 24.93 -2.45 3.02
C GLU A 420 25.60 -1.99 1.70
N PRO A 421 26.69 -2.61 1.29
CA PRO A 421 27.44 -2.20 0.09
C PRO A 421 26.64 -2.26 -1.22
N THR A 422 25.53 -3.02 -1.26
CA THR A 422 24.68 -3.11 -2.44
C THR A 422 23.83 -1.84 -2.64
N ALA A 423 23.65 -1.04 -1.59
CA ALA A 423 22.81 0.17 -1.56
C ALA A 423 23.46 1.41 -2.21
N LYS A 424 24.48 1.22 -3.04
CA LYS A 424 25.19 2.33 -3.68
C LYS A 424 24.28 3.06 -4.68
N PRO A 425 24.15 4.43 -4.58
CA PRO A 425 23.43 5.22 -5.57
C PRO A 425 24.06 5.08 -6.98
N ARG A 426 23.22 5.02 -8.01
CA ARG A 426 23.66 5.01 -9.42
C ARG A 426 23.10 6.19 -10.21
N GLU A 427 21.95 6.67 -9.83
CA GLU A 427 21.24 7.79 -10.41
C GLU A 427 20.42 8.49 -9.34
N TYR A 428 19.92 9.67 -9.66
CA TYR A 428 19.08 10.50 -8.81
C TYR A 428 17.83 10.90 -9.56
N ILE A 429 16.74 11.15 -8.83
CA ILE A 429 15.50 11.61 -9.43
C ILE A 429 15.14 12.95 -8.77
N VAL A 430 15.03 13.98 -9.61
CA VAL A 430 14.68 15.33 -9.18
C VAL A 430 13.20 15.55 -9.47
N TYR A 431 12.42 15.71 -8.44
CA TYR A 431 10.99 16.02 -8.53
C TYR A 431 10.76 17.50 -8.36
N THR A 432 9.87 18.07 -9.18
CA THR A 432 9.51 19.47 -9.14
C THR A 432 8.04 19.64 -8.80
N ARG A 433 7.75 20.62 -7.95
CA ARG A 433 6.40 21.09 -7.67
C ARG A 433 6.29 22.57 -7.97
N ILE A 434 5.25 22.96 -8.68
CA ILE A 434 4.96 24.36 -9.05
C ILE A 434 3.80 24.85 -8.18
N GLY A 435 4.00 25.97 -7.50
CA GLY A 435 3.00 26.58 -6.64
C GLY A 435 2.53 25.65 -5.52
N ARG A 436 1.21 25.41 -5.48
CA ARG A 436 0.54 24.52 -4.52
C ARG A 436 0.17 23.16 -5.11
N GLY A 437 0.60 22.86 -6.33
CA GLY A 437 0.34 21.59 -7.00
C GLY A 437 1.04 20.39 -6.35
N GLY A 438 0.91 19.22 -6.99
CA GLY A 438 1.65 18.00 -6.64
C GLY A 438 3.06 18.01 -7.24
N PHE A 439 3.90 17.09 -6.77
CA PHE A 439 5.16 16.80 -7.43
C PHE A 439 4.91 16.04 -8.75
N ASP A 440 5.74 16.37 -9.76
CA ASP A 440 5.77 15.65 -11.03
C ASP A 440 6.32 14.21 -10.89
N ASN A 441 6.47 13.51 -12.02
CA ASN A 441 7.04 12.15 -12.04
C ASN A 441 8.59 12.14 -11.96
N GLY A 442 9.21 13.27 -11.79
CA GLY A 442 10.66 13.45 -11.63
C GLY A 442 11.49 13.28 -12.91
N VAL A 443 12.67 13.86 -12.88
CA VAL A 443 13.68 13.76 -13.94
C VAL A 443 14.86 12.95 -13.42
N ARG A 444 15.23 11.86 -14.13
CA ARG A 444 16.39 11.05 -13.81
C ARG A 444 17.67 11.69 -14.28
N VAL A 445 18.67 11.78 -13.39
CA VAL A 445 20.01 12.33 -13.66
C VAL A 445 21.09 11.45 -13.03
N SER A 446 22.26 11.37 -13.66
CA SER A 446 23.42 10.64 -13.12
C SER A 446 24.41 11.54 -12.37
N SER A 447 24.24 12.86 -12.48
CA SER A 447 25.09 13.87 -11.81
C SER A 447 24.60 14.14 -10.38
N LEU A 448 25.45 14.75 -9.56
CA LEU A 448 25.13 15.26 -8.23
C LEU A 448 24.57 16.70 -8.26
N SER A 449 24.14 17.14 -9.42
CA SER A 449 23.55 18.48 -9.63
C SER A 449 22.53 18.44 -10.77
N TYR A 450 21.62 19.42 -10.74
CA TYR A 450 20.61 19.62 -11.77
C TYR A 450 20.31 21.10 -11.94
N THR A 451 20.17 21.57 -13.18
CA THR A 451 19.77 22.96 -13.47
C THR A 451 18.31 22.98 -13.86
N ALA A 452 17.47 23.55 -13.01
CA ALA A 452 16.05 23.76 -13.27
C ALA A 452 15.81 25.11 -13.94
N LYS A 453 14.96 25.15 -14.97
CA LYS A 453 14.42 26.39 -15.52
C LYS A 453 13.23 26.83 -14.67
N ILE A 454 13.17 28.15 -14.38
CA ILE A 454 12.10 28.72 -13.56
C ILE A 454 11.51 29.95 -14.25
N GLU A 455 10.30 30.30 -13.86
CA GLU A 455 9.63 31.54 -14.24
C GLU A 455 9.61 32.50 -13.05
N PRO A 456 9.94 33.80 -13.24
CA PRO A 456 9.87 34.80 -12.17
C PRO A 456 8.46 34.90 -11.58
N GLY A 457 8.39 35.03 -10.26
CA GLY A 457 7.11 35.18 -9.55
C GLY A 457 6.40 33.84 -9.25
N ILE A 458 6.93 32.73 -9.71
CA ILE A 458 6.40 31.39 -9.43
C ILE A 458 7.19 30.74 -8.28
N VAL A 459 6.48 30.10 -7.35
CA VAL A 459 7.09 29.32 -6.26
C VAL A 459 7.36 27.90 -6.74
N TYR A 460 8.59 27.44 -6.58
CA TYR A 460 9.01 26.08 -6.88
C TYR A 460 9.43 25.35 -5.61
N SER A 461 9.13 24.08 -5.54
CA SER A 461 9.65 23.17 -4.51
C SER A 461 10.32 21.99 -5.20
N PHE A 462 11.41 21.51 -4.62
CA PHE A 462 12.16 20.38 -5.16
C PHE A 462 12.39 19.34 -4.07
N LYS A 463 12.40 18.08 -4.46
CA LYS A 463 12.91 16.96 -3.66
C LYS A 463 13.79 16.10 -4.56
N VAL A 464 14.80 15.47 -3.97
CA VAL A 464 15.73 14.60 -4.68
C VAL A 464 15.79 13.25 -3.97
N THR A 465 15.73 12.19 -4.74
CA THR A 465 15.91 10.83 -4.27
C THR A 465 17.11 10.20 -4.96
N ALA A 466 17.69 9.19 -4.35
CA ALA A 466 18.73 8.35 -4.95
C ALA A 466 18.13 7.03 -5.43
N ALA A 467 18.58 6.49 -6.54
CA ALA A 467 18.08 5.25 -7.09
C ALA A 467 19.19 4.32 -7.57
N ASN A 468 18.90 3.03 -7.54
CA ASN A 468 19.67 1.96 -8.13
C ASN A 468 18.72 0.84 -8.60
N ARG A 469 19.23 -0.32 -9.02
CA ARG A 469 18.39 -1.45 -9.44
C ARG A 469 17.55 -2.08 -8.30
N GLY A 470 17.84 -1.77 -7.05
CA GLY A 470 17.09 -2.20 -5.86
C GLY A 470 15.93 -1.29 -5.49
N GLY A 471 15.78 -0.17 -6.19
CA GLY A 471 14.68 0.77 -5.98
C GLY A 471 15.15 2.21 -5.73
N GLU A 472 14.21 3.01 -5.25
CA GLU A 472 14.35 4.44 -5.00
C GLU A 472 14.32 4.73 -3.50
N SER A 473 15.21 5.63 -3.04
CA SER A 473 15.26 6.09 -1.65
C SER A 473 14.05 6.95 -1.27
N PHE A 474 13.87 7.19 0.02
CA PHE A 474 13.11 8.35 0.47
C PHE A 474 13.83 9.65 0.03
N PRO A 475 13.09 10.78 -0.08
CA PRO A 475 13.67 12.08 -0.40
C PRO A 475 14.50 12.64 0.75
#